data_6825edd4c6d37c3d2c34231932b77886
#
_entry.id   6825edd4c6d37c3d2c34231932b77886
#
_cell.length_a   1.000
_cell.length_b   1.000
_cell.length_c   1.000
_cell.angle_alpha   90.00
_cell.angle_beta   90.00
_cell.angle_gamma   90.00
#
_symmetry.space_group_name_H-M   'P 1'
#
loop_
_entity.id
_entity.type
_entity.pdbx_description
1 polymer ?
#
loop_
_entity_poly.entity_id
_entity_poly.type
_entity_poly.pdbx_seq_one_letter_code
_entity_poly.pdbx_strand_id
1 'polypeptide(L)'
;TTPYWLNEKSTLGMYHVANKDQIGGAINEPILKARFTLAIGDQYLELTQPIHHKFTDPVDGEVYRPIAIAPDVAINLSVDNVVFSNDNDKRIDLRLVAGKDNVSGKLHIVVPMGWQTDINDSALSISLKNEERLISINIKPESKANSGNLKAYFVSDDGNISDQQVQIIAYDHIPVQTVLKPAKIDLIKLNMAKVSQSIGYIEGAGDVIPDLLRQIGYQVSLLDKDDVTVDHLMQFDAIILGVRAFNTVDWLAYKNQELFDYSFNGGTVIVQYNTNRNLVTQEIAPYPLLLSRDRVSVETAPVRILEPRHRSMNFPNKITMGDFDGWVQERGLYFCSEWDEKFMPILSSNDPGESPKEGGLLVASHGEGYYIYSGYSWFRELPAGVEGAYRMFTNLISMGQE
;
A
#
# COMPACT_ATOMS: atom_id res chain seq x y z
N THR A 1 10.23 -16.67 -14.62
CA THR A 1 9.44 -15.97 -15.66
C THR A 1 8.13 -15.49 -15.06
N THR A 2 7.95 -14.19 -15.09
CA THR A 2 6.72 -13.54 -14.63
C THR A 2 5.49 -14.16 -15.29
N PRO A 3 4.38 -14.41 -14.58
CA PRO A 3 3.12 -14.83 -15.17
C PRO A 3 2.72 -13.97 -16.37
N TYR A 4 2.23 -14.58 -17.44
CA TYR A 4 2.01 -13.91 -18.73
C TYR A 4 1.08 -12.68 -18.62
N TRP A 5 0.12 -12.70 -17.70
CA TRP A 5 -0.80 -11.57 -17.46
C TRP A 5 -0.18 -10.41 -16.69
N LEU A 6 1.05 -10.56 -16.15
CA LEU A 6 1.81 -9.51 -15.48
C LEU A 6 2.97 -8.96 -16.34
N ASN A 7 3.14 -9.44 -17.58
CA ASN A 7 4.21 -8.96 -18.47
C ASN A 7 3.99 -7.53 -18.94
N GLU A 8 2.73 -7.12 -19.07
CA GLU A 8 2.35 -5.76 -19.45
C GLU A 8 1.68 -5.04 -18.28
N LYS A 9 1.79 -3.72 -18.27
CA LYS A 9 1.11 -2.90 -17.27
C LYS A 9 -0.40 -3.05 -17.44
N SER A 10 -1.09 -3.43 -16.37
CA SER A 10 -2.56 -3.46 -16.33
C SER A 10 -3.15 -2.06 -16.47
N THR A 11 -4.33 -1.97 -17.04
CA THR A 11 -5.20 -0.79 -16.92
C THR A 11 -6.21 -1.01 -15.80
N LEU A 12 -7.07 -0.01 -15.60
CA LEU A 12 -8.12 -0.08 -14.59
C LEU A 12 -8.98 -1.35 -14.78
N GLY A 13 -8.89 -2.28 -13.81
CA GLY A 13 -9.67 -3.51 -13.79
C GLY A 13 -9.35 -4.55 -14.86
N MET A 14 -8.30 -4.37 -15.70
CA MET A 14 -7.97 -5.31 -16.77
C MET A 14 -6.47 -5.55 -16.92
N TYR A 15 -6.10 -6.82 -17.10
CA TYR A 15 -4.77 -7.21 -17.57
C TYR A 15 -4.70 -7.14 -19.09
N HIS A 16 -3.53 -6.72 -19.60
CA HIS A 16 -3.23 -6.79 -21.04
C HIS A 16 -2.38 -8.02 -21.32
N VAL A 17 -2.80 -8.82 -22.29
CA VAL A 17 -2.08 -10.02 -22.73
C VAL A 17 -1.87 -9.93 -24.22
N ALA A 18 -0.61 -9.73 -24.65
CA ALA A 18 -0.26 -9.60 -26.07
C ALA A 18 -0.59 -10.88 -26.87
N ASN A 19 -0.25 -12.04 -26.32
CA ASN A 19 -0.58 -13.32 -26.94
C ASN A 19 -1.90 -13.88 -26.38
N LYS A 20 -2.97 -13.72 -27.14
CA LYS A 20 -4.32 -14.16 -26.76
C LYS A 20 -4.46 -15.69 -26.60
N ASP A 21 -3.59 -16.49 -27.19
CA ASP A 21 -3.60 -17.95 -27.06
C ASP A 21 -3.22 -18.40 -25.63
N GLN A 22 -2.61 -17.53 -24.85
CA GLN A 22 -2.30 -17.78 -23.45
C GLN A 22 -3.48 -17.59 -22.51
N ILE A 23 -4.51 -16.84 -22.95
CA ILE A 23 -5.68 -16.51 -22.12
C ILE A 23 -6.46 -17.79 -21.80
N GLY A 24 -6.69 -18.02 -20.49
CA GLY A 24 -7.34 -19.24 -19.98
C GLY A 24 -6.34 -20.29 -19.48
N GLY A 25 -5.05 -20.14 -19.74
CA GLY A 25 -4.02 -20.93 -19.10
C GLY A 25 -3.83 -20.54 -17.63
N ALA A 26 -3.82 -21.52 -16.73
CA ALA A 26 -3.63 -21.28 -15.29
C ALA A 26 -2.20 -20.87 -14.92
N ILE A 27 -1.24 -21.21 -15.77
CA ILE A 27 0.20 -20.93 -15.62
C ILE A 27 0.81 -20.63 -16.99
N ASN A 28 2.03 -20.10 -16.98
CA ASN A 28 2.81 -19.94 -18.21
C ASN A 28 3.07 -21.28 -18.88
N GLU A 29 3.18 -21.26 -20.19
CA GLU A 29 3.75 -22.39 -20.93
C GLU A 29 5.16 -22.71 -20.41
N PRO A 30 5.53 -24.01 -20.29
CA PRO A 30 6.87 -24.42 -19.86
C PRO A 30 7.96 -23.83 -20.75
N ILE A 31 8.98 -23.22 -20.13
CA ILE A 31 10.11 -22.60 -20.87
C ILE A 31 10.90 -23.61 -21.66
N LEU A 32 11.08 -24.81 -21.08
CA LEU A 32 11.78 -25.92 -21.70
C LEU A 32 10.84 -27.10 -21.94
N LYS A 33 10.85 -27.64 -23.15
CA LYS A 33 10.09 -28.81 -23.54
C LYS A 33 11.03 -29.81 -24.21
N ALA A 34 10.92 -31.08 -23.86
CA ALA A 34 11.57 -32.17 -24.56
C ALA A 34 10.61 -32.69 -25.62
N ARG A 35 11.06 -32.79 -26.86
CA ARG A 35 10.32 -33.40 -27.96
C ARG A 35 10.93 -34.76 -28.26
N PHE A 36 10.10 -35.80 -28.29
CA PHE A 36 10.46 -37.14 -28.62
C PHE A 36 9.78 -37.51 -29.94
N THR A 37 10.55 -37.96 -30.93
CA THR A 37 10.02 -38.52 -32.16
C THR A 37 10.20 -40.03 -32.17
N LEU A 38 9.10 -40.76 -32.09
CA LEU A 38 9.09 -42.23 -32.11
C LEU A 38 8.75 -42.71 -33.51
N ALA A 39 9.59 -43.58 -34.07
CA ALA A 39 9.31 -44.25 -35.33
C ALA A 39 8.66 -45.63 -35.04
N ILE A 40 7.48 -45.86 -35.59
CA ILE A 40 6.75 -47.11 -35.46
C ILE A 40 6.39 -47.60 -36.86
N GLY A 41 7.19 -48.50 -37.40
CA GLY A 41 7.14 -48.87 -38.84
C GLY A 41 7.44 -47.66 -39.72
N ASP A 42 6.54 -47.31 -40.62
CA ASP A 42 6.68 -46.15 -41.52
C ASP A 42 6.03 -44.86 -40.99
N GLN A 43 5.54 -44.89 -39.73
CA GLN A 43 4.90 -43.72 -39.10
C GLN A 43 5.77 -43.12 -38.03
N TYR A 44 5.64 -41.78 -37.86
CA TYR A 44 6.30 -41.02 -36.81
C TYR A 44 5.26 -40.45 -35.83
N LEU A 45 5.51 -40.65 -34.54
CA LEU A 45 4.73 -40.06 -33.45
C LEU A 45 5.59 -39.03 -32.72
N GLU A 46 5.13 -37.82 -32.64
CA GLU A 46 5.78 -36.78 -31.84
C GLU A 46 5.11 -36.63 -30.47
N LEU A 47 5.90 -36.70 -29.41
CA LEU A 47 5.48 -36.47 -28.04
C LEU A 47 6.27 -35.29 -27.49
N THR A 48 5.57 -34.34 -26.87
CA THR A 48 6.20 -33.18 -26.21
C THR A 48 5.90 -33.22 -24.71
N GLN A 49 6.95 -33.16 -23.91
CA GLN A 49 6.86 -33.15 -22.44
C GLN A 49 7.51 -31.90 -21.84
N PRO A 50 6.88 -31.22 -20.86
CA PRO A 50 7.50 -30.12 -20.13
C PRO A 50 8.66 -30.65 -19.29
N ILE A 51 9.73 -29.86 -19.19
CA ILE A 51 10.85 -30.14 -18.29
C ILE A 51 10.63 -29.42 -16.98
N HIS A 52 10.63 -30.17 -15.86
CA HIS A 52 10.49 -29.65 -14.51
C HIS A 52 11.73 -29.98 -13.69
N HIS A 53 12.00 -29.14 -12.67
CA HIS A 53 12.91 -29.53 -11.60
C HIS A 53 12.18 -30.47 -10.64
N LYS A 54 12.68 -31.70 -10.52
CA LYS A 54 12.13 -32.73 -9.62
C LYS A 54 13.05 -32.90 -8.40
N PHE A 55 12.47 -32.92 -7.22
CA PHE A 55 13.16 -33.27 -5.97
C PHE A 55 12.19 -34.00 -5.03
N THR A 56 12.72 -34.62 -3.98
CA THR A 56 11.91 -35.29 -2.96
C THR A 56 11.90 -34.43 -1.70
N ASP A 57 10.70 -34.01 -1.29
CA ASP A 57 10.46 -33.35 -0.02
C ASP A 57 10.15 -34.40 1.05
N PRO A 58 10.67 -34.26 2.29
CA PRO A 58 10.40 -35.24 3.36
C PRO A 58 8.92 -35.35 3.78
N VAL A 59 8.12 -34.31 3.56
CA VAL A 59 6.70 -34.24 3.92
C VAL A 59 5.81 -34.48 2.71
N ASP A 60 6.08 -33.78 1.60
CA ASP A 60 5.21 -33.75 0.42
C ASP A 60 5.58 -34.83 -0.62
N GLY A 61 6.69 -35.55 -0.42
CA GLY A 61 7.15 -36.59 -1.33
C GLY A 61 7.77 -36.03 -2.61
N GLU A 62 7.41 -36.57 -3.77
CA GLU A 62 7.93 -36.07 -5.06
C GLU A 62 7.33 -34.73 -5.45
N VAL A 63 8.15 -33.69 -5.52
CA VAL A 63 7.75 -32.33 -5.91
C VAL A 63 8.31 -31.99 -7.28
N TYR A 64 7.46 -31.44 -8.15
CA TYR A 64 7.80 -30.96 -9.49
C TYR A 64 7.62 -29.44 -9.53
N ARG A 65 8.71 -28.72 -9.81
CA ARG A 65 8.67 -27.23 -9.93
C ARG A 65 8.95 -26.79 -11.37
N PRO A 66 8.20 -25.80 -11.88
CA PRO A 66 8.51 -25.19 -13.17
C PRO A 66 9.93 -24.59 -13.15
N ILE A 67 10.63 -24.70 -14.27
CA ILE A 67 11.93 -24.03 -14.43
C ILE A 67 11.65 -22.54 -14.68
N ALA A 68 12.36 -21.68 -13.94
CA ALA A 68 12.32 -20.24 -14.12
C ALA A 68 13.72 -19.71 -14.47
N ILE A 69 13.77 -18.75 -15.39
CA ILE A 69 15.00 -18.00 -15.68
C ILE A 69 15.03 -16.81 -14.73
N ALA A 70 16.04 -16.76 -13.89
CA ALA A 70 16.28 -15.69 -12.92
C ALA A 70 17.58 -14.94 -13.29
N PRO A 71 17.75 -13.68 -12.84
CA PRO A 71 18.99 -12.94 -13.02
C PRO A 71 20.16 -13.58 -12.25
N ASP A 72 21.40 -13.26 -12.64
CA ASP A 72 22.60 -13.70 -11.91
C ASP A 72 22.62 -13.25 -10.45
N VAL A 73 22.04 -12.06 -10.18
CA VAL A 73 21.79 -11.53 -8.83
C VAL A 73 20.38 -10.94 -8.78
N ALA A 74 19.53 -11.46 -7.94
CA ALA A 74 18.25 -10.82 -7.61
C ALA A 74 18.49 -9.67 -6.62
N ILE A 75 17.94 -8.48 -6.90
CA ILE A 75 18.05 -7.31 -6.02
C ILE A 75 16.66 -7.06 -5.41
N ASN A 76 16.41 -7.70 -4.27
CA ASN A 76 15.14 -7.58 -3.59
C ASN A 76 15.14 -6.38 -2.66
N LEU A 77 14.14 -5.53 -2.81
CA LEU A 77 13.97 -4.29 -2.07
C LEU A 77 13.03 -4.53 -0.87
N SER A 78 13.33 -3.91 0.27
CA SER A 78 12.52 -4.08 1.48
C SER A 78 11.16 -3.41 1.39
N VAL A 79 11.03 -2.40 0.51
CA VAL A 79 9.82 -1.59 0.32
C VAL A 79 9.65 -1.20 -1.15
N ASP A 80 8.41 -0.98 -1.58
CA ASP A 80 8.11 -0.50 -2.93
C ASP A 80 8.15 1.04 -3.03
N ASN A 81 7.91 1.75 -1.92
CA ASN A 81 8.00 3.21 -1.85
C ASN A 81 8.52 3.68 -0.48
N VAL A 82 9.08 4.88 -0.44
CA VAL A 82 9.51 5.56 0.79
C VAL A 82 9.04 7.02 0.74
N VAL A 83 8.34 7.43 1.79
CA VAL A 83 7.73 8.77 1.91
C VAL A 83 8.59 9.68 2.78
N PHE A 84 8.89 10.88 2.30
CA PHE A 84 9.70 11.89 2.98
C PHE A 84 8.86 13.16 3.21
N SER A 85 8.58 13.48 4.46
CA SER A 85 7.89 14.71 4.88
C SER A 85 8.85 15.86 5.23
N ASN A 86 10.15 15.59 5.26
CA ASN A 86 11.23 16.53 5.57
C ASN A 86 12.51 16.14 4.80
N ASP A 87 13.62 16.81 5.08
CA ASP A 87 14.92 16.59 4.41
C ASP A 87 15.85 15.63 5.21
N ASN A 88 15.30 14.89 6.18
CA ASN A 88 16.08 13.88 6.91
C ASN A 88 16.33 12.66 6.02
N ASP A 89 17.44 12.00 6.23
CA ASP A 89 17.76 10.74 5.58
C ASP A 89 16.91 9.59 6.10
N LYS A 90 16.69 8.60 5.24
CA LYS A 90 16.07 7.33 5.60
C LYS A 90 16.91 6.17 5.09
N ARG A 91 17.00 5.13 5.93
CA ARG A 91 17.68 3.89 5.59
C ARG A 91 16.75 2.98 4.79
N ILE A 92 17.31 2.40 3.73
CA ILE A 92 16.67 1.39 2.89
C ILE A 92 17.57 0.18 2.82
N ASP A 93 17.02 -1.01 2.99
CA ASP A 93 17.76 -2.25 2.92
C ASP A 93 17.49 -2.96 1.57
N LEU A 94 18.57 -3.36 0.91
CA LEU A 94 18.57 -4.15 -0.31
C LEU A 94 19.10 -5.54 0.02
N ARG A 95 18.37 -6.58 -0.32
CA ARG A 95 18.78 -7.98 -0.18
C ARG A 95 19.13 -8.54 -1.55
N LEU A 96 20.43 -8.75 -1.77
CA LEU A 96 20.95 -9.36 -2.98
C LEU A 96 21.00 -10.87 -2.78
N VAL A 97 20.51 -11.63 -3.77
CA VAL A 97 20.50 -13.11 -3.74
C VAL A 97 21.18 -13.62 -5.00
N ALA A 98 22.25 -14.40 -4.85
CA ALA A 98 22.98 -14.97 -5.98
C ALA A 98 22.16 -16.06 -6.70
N GLY A 99 21.99 -15.94 -8.00
CA GLY A 99 21.32 -16.94 -8.86
C GLY A 99 22.26 -18.06 -9.33
N LYS A 100 23.58 -17.87 -9.22
CA LYS A 100 24.64 -18.83 -9.58
C LYS A 100 25.80 -18.77 -8.60
N ASP A 101 26.71 -19.74 -8.64
CA ASP A 101 27.94 -19.74 -7.87
C ASP A 101 28.96 -18.73 -8.42
N ASN A 102 29.82 -18.19 -7.53
CA ASN A 102 30.95 -17.32 -7.87
C ASN A 102 30.55 -16.09 -8.69
N VAL A 103 29.60 -15.30 -8.21
CA VAL A 103 29.20 -14.02 -8.81
C VAL A 103 30.04 -12.91 -8.24
N SER A 104 30.73 -12.15 -9.10
CA SER A 104 31.43 -10.91 -8.73
C SER A 104 31.09 -9.78 -9.68
N GLY A 105 31.18 -8.53 -9.21
CA GLY A 105 30.80 -7.36 -9.99
C GLY A 105 30.51 -6.13 -9.11
N LYS A 106 29.71 -5.20 -9.63
CA LYS A 106 29.35 -3.95 -8.95
C LYS A 106 27.83 -3.76 -8.90
N LEU A 107 27.35 -3.44 -7.70
CA LEU A 107 26.01 -2.89 -7.50
C LEU A 107 26.06 -1.39 -7.78
N HIS A 108 25.10 -0.90 -8.54
CA HIS A 108 24.87 0.50 -8.85
C HIS A 108 23.54 0.96 -8.29
N ILE A 109 23.54 2.11 -7.60
CA ILE A 109 22.34 2.77 -7.09
C ILE A 109 22.18 4.10 -7.82
N VAL A 110 21.08 4.26 -8.51
CA VAL A 110 20.73 5.49 -9.24
C VAL A 110 19.55 6.16 -8.57
N VAL A 111 19.75 7.36 -8.06
CA VAL A 111 18.71 8.19 -7.46
C VAL A 111 18.29 9.28 -8.42
N PRO A 112 17.03 9.80 -8.32
CA PRO A 112 16.58 10.89 -9.18
C PRO A 112 17.27 12.21 -8.83
N MET A 113 17.16 13.20 -9.71
CA MET A 113 17.73 14.52 -9.50
C MET A 113 17.20 15.18 -8.22
N GLY A 114 18.09 15.76 -7.41
CA GLY A 114 17.77 16.36 -6.11
C GLY A 114 17.73 15.33 -4.97
N TRP A 115 18.18 14.11 -5.20
CA TRP A 115 18.32 13.09 -4.18
C TRP A 115 19.78 12.67 -4.02
N GLN A 116 20.16 12.28 -2.83
CA GLN A 116 21.50 11.82 -2.48
C GLN A 116 21.43 10.44 -1.83
N THR A 117 22.50 9.66 -2.04
CA THR A 117 22.73 8.39 -1.35
C THR A 117 24.20 8.32 -0.89
N ASP A 118 24.44 7.64 0.20
CA ASP A 118 25.80 7.38 0.72
C ASP A 118 26.54 6.32 -0.08
N ILE A 119 25.84 5.49 -0.84
CA ILE A 119 26.41 4.45 -1.71
C ILE A 119 25.84 4.60 -3.11
N ASN A 120 26.68 4.98 -4.09
CA ASN A 120 26.34 4.96 -5.51
C ASN A 120 26.77 3.64 -6.16
N ASP A 121 27.96 3.15 -5.79
CA ASP A 121 28.57 1.92 -6.32
C ASP A 121 29.17 1.09 -5.20
N SER A 122 28.98 -0.22 -5.24
CA SER A 122 29.56 -1.15 -4.29
C SER A 122 30.05 -2.41 -5.00
N ALA A 123 31.35 -2.71 -4.87
CA ALA A 123 31.91 -3.97 -5.35
C ALA A 123 31.49 -5.13 -4.46
N LEU A 124 31.05 -6.22 -5.05
CA LEU A 124 30.53 -7.39 -4.36
C LEU A 124 31.05 -8.67 -4.98
N SER A 125 31.26 -9.66 -4.12
CA SER A 125 31.53 -11.05 -4.52
C SER A 125 30.68 -11.96 -3.64
N ILE A 126 29.96 -12.90 -4.27
CA ILE A 126 29.09 -13.88 -3.62
C ILE A 126 29.50 -15.25 -4.12
N SER A 127 29.88 -16.14 -3.20
CA SER A 127 30.53 -17.41 -3.53
C SER A 127 29.55 -18.51 -3.92
N LEU A 128 28.39 -18.58 -3.26
CA LEU A 128 27.46 -19.68 -3.41
C LEU A 128 26.12 -19.21 -3.97
N LYS A 129 25.53 -20.03 -4.82
CA LYS A 129 24.13 -19.86 -5.25
C LYS A 129 23.20 -19.82 -4.06
N ASN A 130 22.22 -18.94 -4.10
CA ASN A 130 21.24 -18.63 -3.03
C ASN A 130 21.87 -17.99 -1.77
N GLU A 131 23.17 -17.68 -1.77
CA GLU A 131 23.76 -16.87 -0.73
C GLU A 131 23.20 -15.44 -0.80
N GLU A 132 22.93 -14.85 0.37
CA GLU A 132 22.35 -13.53 0.50
C GLU A 132 23.37 -12.52 1.00
N ARG A 133 23.27 -11.29 0.50
CA ARG A 133 24.00 -10.12 1.01
C ARG A 133 23.01 -9.00 1.27
N LEU A 134 23.04 -8.47 2.50
CA LEU A 134 22.25 -7.29 2.88
C LEU A 134 23.13 -6.05 2.73
N ILE A 135 22.61 -5.07 1.99
CA ILE A 135 23.21 -3.75 1.81
C ILE A 135 22.22 -2.71 2.27
N SER A 136 22.63 -1.89 3.22
CA SER A 136 21.85 -0.75 3.69
C SER A 136 22.39 0.52 3.06
N ILE A 137 21.48 1.34 2.53
CA ILE A 137 21.80 2.65 1.96
C ILE A 137 21.00 3.71 2.67
N ASN A 138 21.56 4.90 2.81
CA ASN A 138 20.84 6.07 3.32
C ASN A 138 20.47 6.96 2.13
N ILE A 139 19.18 7.29 2.04
CA ILE A 139 18.64 8.16 1.00
C ILE A 139 18.18 9.46 1.63
N LYS A 140 18.59 10.59 1.05
CA LYS A 140 18.25 11.92 1.53
C LYS A 140 17.75 12.80 0.39
N PRO A 141 16.59 13.46 0.53
CA PRO A 141 16.16 14.49 -0.43
C PRO A 141 16.91 15.81 -0.17
N GLU A 142 17.20 16.55 -1.23
CA GLU A 142 17.49 17.97 -1.14
C GLU A 142 16.18 18.76 -0.96
N SER A 143 16.25 20.00 -0.48
CA SER A 143 15.07 20.81 -0.19
C SER A 143 14.14 21.07 -1.40
N LYS A 144 14.68 20.97 -2.61
CA LYS A 144 13.92 21.12 -3.88
C LYS A 144 13.72 19.79 -4.63
N ALA A 145 13.96 18.67 -3.96
CA ALA A 145 13.72 17.35 -4.57
C ALA A 145 12.24 17.18 -4.90
N ASN A 146 11.97 16.62 -6.07
CA ASN A 146 10.65 16.12 -6.44
C ASN A 146 10.59 14.61 -6.24
N SER A 147 9.39 14.06 -6.12
CA SER A 147 9.18 12.61 -6.15
C SER A 147 9.79 11.99 -7.42
N GLY A 148 10.33 10.80 -7.30
CA GLY A 148 11.02 10.12 -8.40
C GLY A 148 11.33 8.66 -8.06
N ASN A 149 12.18 8.01 -8.86
CA ASN A 149 12.49 6.60 -8.67
C ASN A 149 13.97 6.38 -8.36
N LEU A 150 14.25 5.67 -7.29
CA LEU A 150 15.52 4.98 -7.10
C LEU A 150 15.51 3.71 -7.93
N LYS A 151 16.62 3.41 -8.62
CA LYS A 151 16.84 2.15 -9.34
C LYS A 151 18.12 1.50 -8.86
N ALA A 152 18.10 0.19 -8.73
CA ALA A 152 19.29 -0.60 -8.42
C ALA A 152 19.54 -1.62 -9.52
N TYR A 153 20.80 -1.79 -9.92
CA TYR A 153 21.22 -2.84 -10.84
C TYR A 153 22.63 -3.32 -10.52
N PHE A 154 22.89 -4.57 -10.80
CA PHE A 154 24.18 -5.20 -10.61
C PHE A 154 24.80 -5.52 -11.99
N VAL A 155 26.05 -5.14 -12.18
CA VAL A 155 26.84 -5.47 -13.36
C VAL A 155 27.91 -6.47 -12.95
N SER A 156 27.81 -7.70 -13.43
CA SER A 156 28.79 -8.74 -13.17
C SER A 156 30.09 -8.50 -13.95
N ASP A 157 31.21 -9.08 -13.52
CA ASP A 157 32.51 -8.93 -14.19
C ASP A 157 32.52 -9.52 -15.61
N ASP A 158 31.60 -10.42 -15.92
CA ASP A 158 31.36 -10.97 -17.28
C ASP A 158 30.42 -10.08 -18.14
N GLY A 159 29.97 -8.93 -17.61
CA GLY A 159 29.20 -7.92 -18.32
C GLY A 159 27.69 -8.11 -18.32
N ASN A 160 27.16 -9.11 -17.59
CA ASN A 160 25.73 -9.30 -17.47
C ASN A 160 25.10 -8.25 -16.52
N ILE A 161 23.91 -7.76 -16.86
CA ILE A 161 23.17 -6.80 -16.04
C ILE A 161 22.00 -7.52 -15.39
N SER A 162 21.88 -7.35 -14.06
CA SER A 162 20.75 -7.81 -13.25
C SER A 162 20.09 -6.60 -12.61
N ASP A 163 18.85 -6.31 -12.95
CA ASP A 163 18.08 -5.14 -12.52
C ASP A 163 16.70 -5.51 -11.95
N GLN A 164 16.54 -6.77 -11.53
CA GLN A 164 15.25 -7.32 -11.15
C GLN A 164 15.25 -7.86 -9.72
N GLN A 165 14.11 -7.70 -9.09
CA GLN A 165 13.67 -8.44 -7.91
C GLN A 165 13.14 -9.80 -8.36
N VAL A 166 13.33 -10.81 -7.52
CA VAL A 166 12.73 -12.14 -7.69
C VAL A 166 11.81 -12.42 -6.52
N GLN A 167 10.52 -12.48 -6.78
CA GLN A 167 9.50 -12.86 -5.80
C GLN A 167 9.00 -14.27 -6.13
N ILE A 168 9.10 -15.18 -5.17
CA ILE A 168 8.54 -16.53 -5.28
C ILE A 168 7.22 -16.56 -4.50
N ILE A 169 6.14 -16.93 -5.18
CA ILE A 169 4.82 -17.17 -4.59
C ILE A 169 4.62 -18.68 -4.55
N ALA A 170 4.63 -19.24 -3.34
CA ALA A 170 4.50 -20.68 -3.10
C ALA A 170 3.44 -20.89 -2.01
N TYR A 171 2.23 -21.23 -2.45
CA TYR A 171 1.13 -21.67 -1.59
C TYR A 171 0.77 -23.10 -1.96
N ASP A 172 0.35 -23.92 -1.00
CA ASP A 172 0.07 -25.35 -1.18
C ASP A 172 -1.01 -25.65 -2.22
N HIS A 173 -1.93 -24.70 -2.44
CA HIS A 173 -3.08 -24.86 -3.35
C HIS A 173 -2.85 -24.33 -4.77
N ILE A 174 -1.67 -23.78 -5.08
CA ILE A 174 -1.33 -23.30 -6.43
C ILE A 174 0.09 -23.71 -6.85
N PRO A 175 0.37 -23.87 -8.14
CA PRO A 175 1.72 -24.06 -8.63
C PRO A 175 2.61 -22.87 -8.26
N VAL A 176 3.88 -23.13 -7.89
CA VAL A 176 4.85 -22.10 -7.56
C VAL A 176 5.00 -21.13 -8.73
N GLN A 177 4.86 -19.83 -8.45
CA GLN A 177 5.04 -18.75 -9.38
C GLN A 177 6.33 -17.97 -9.09
N THR A 178 7.08 -17.63 -10.11
CA THR A 178 8.24 -16.73 -10.01
C THR A 178 7.89 -15.43 -10.70
N VAL A 179 7.81 -14.35 -9.92
CA VAL A 179 7.50 -13.00 -10.42
C VAL A 179 8.78 -12.19 -10.44
N LEU A 180 9.12 -11.65 -11.61
CA LEU A 180 10.22 -10.71 -11.79
C LEU A 180 9.67 -9.29 -11.84
N LYS A 181 10.22 -8.39 -11.03
CA LYS A 181 9.86 -6.97 -11.01
C LYS A 181 11.14 -6.14 -11.15
N PRO A 182 11.10 -4.95 -11.75
CA PRO A 182 12.23 -4.04 -11.72
C PRO A 182 12.70 -3.78 -10.28
N ALA A 183 14.00 -3.72 -10.04
CA ALA A 183 14.58 -3.31 -8.76
C ALA A 183 14.49 -1.77 -8.62
N LYS A 184 13.30 -1.28 -8.25
CA LYS A 184 12.91 0.12 -8.23
C LYS A 184 12.13 0.44 -6.96
N ILE A 185 12.42 1.60 -6.34
CA ILE A 185 11.66 2.16 -5.22
C ILE A 185 11.14 3.53 -5.63
N ASP A 186 9.89 3.81 -5.35
CA ASP A 186 9.31 5.13 -5.53
C ASP A 186 9.67 6.01 -4.32
N LEU A 187 10.46 7.06 -4.54
CA LEU A 187 10.82 8.07 -3.55
C LEU A 187 9.82 9.20 -3.63
N ILE A 188 9.03 9.37 -2.56
CA ILE A 188 7.94 10.32 -2.51
C ILE A 188 8.32 11.46 -1.58
N LYS A 189 8.44 12.68 -2.13
CA LYS A 189 8.68 13.89 -1.37
C LYS A 189 7.37 14.63 -1.16
N LEU A 190 6.85 14.56 0.07
CA LEU A 190 5.62 15.26 0.42
C LEU A 190 5.87 16.76 0.58
N ASN A 191 5.07 17.56 -0.08
CA ASN A 191 4.98 18.99 0.14
C ASN A 191 3.74 19.27 1.00
N MET A 192 3.90 19.12 2.32
CA MET A 192 2.79 19.30 3.26
C MET A 192 3.25 19.97 4.56
N ALA A 193 2.35 20.76 5.15
CA ALA A 193 2.47 21.25 6.52
C ALA A 193 1.81 20.28 7.49
N LYS A 194 2.38 20.18 8.71
CA LYS A 194 1.89 19.37 9.80
C LYS A 194 1.93 20.19 11.10
N VAL A 195 0.84 20.25 11.85
CA VAL A 195 0.73 20.98 13.12
C VAL A 195 0.55 20.06 14.31
N SER A 196 -0.24 18.99 14.18
CA SER A 196 -0.43 17.98 15.23
C SER A 196 0.82 17.11 15.41
N GLN A 197 1.02 16.57 16.61
CA GLN A 197 2.19 15.74 16.93
C GLN A 197 1.82 14.35 17.43
N SER A 198 0.81 14.25 18.32
CA SER A 198 0.46 13.03 19.04
C SER A 198 -0.88 12.45 18.56
N ILE A 199 -0.89 11.16 18.28
CA ILE A 199 -2.06 10.42 17.81
C ILE A 199 -2.26 9.17 18.65
N GLY A 200 -3.47 8.99 19.18
CA GLY A 200 -3.93 7.71 19.67
C GLY A 200 -4.58 6.92 18.53
N TYR A 201 -4.20 5.67 18.34
CA TYR A 201 -4.72 4.82 17.28
C TYR A 201 -5.32 3.54 17.83
N ILE A 202 -6.58 3.29 17.55
CA ILE A 202 -7.29 2.05 17.87
C ILE A 202 -7.29 1.16 16.64
N GLU A 203 -6.54 0.06 16.67
CA GLU A 203 -6.45 -0.86 15.52
C GLU A 203 -7.79 -1.56 15.27
N GLY A 204 -8.12 -1.74 14.00
CA GLY A 204 -9.30 -2.46 13.56
C GLY A 204 -8.96 -3.80 12.90
N ALA A 205 -9.39 -3.99 11.65
CA ALA A 205 -9.14 -5.22 10.89
C ALA A 205 -7.69 -5.39 10.39
N GLY A 206 -6.79 -4.49 10.79
CA GLY A 206 -5.40 -4.44 10.39
C GLY A 206 -5.17 -3.54 9.18
N ASP A 207 -4.34 -2.52 9.38
CA ASP A 207 -3.82 -1.63 8.34
C ASP A 207 -2.41 -1.14 8.72
N VAL A 208 -1.74 -0.47 7.80
CA VAL A 208 -0.38 0.04 8.00
C VAL A 208 -0.33 1.55 8.28
N ILE A 209 -1.48 2.19 8.48
CA ILE A 209 -1.57 3.64 8.69
C ILE A 209 -0.76 4.11 9.90
N PRO A 210 -0.76 3.43 11.06
CA PRO A 210 0.08 3.84 12.19
C PRO A 210 1.55 4.00 11.84
N ASP A 211 2.12 3.05 11.08
CA ASP A 211 3.52 3.07 10.68
C ASP A 211 3.80 4.18 9.65
N LEU A 212 2.87 4.41 8.72
CA LEU A 212 2.99 5.50 7.75
C LEU A 212 2.92 6.88 8.41
N LEU A 213 2.06 7.05 9.42
CA LEU A 213 2.00 8.28 10.21
C LEU A 213 3.30 8.50 10.99
N ARG A 214 3.90 7.45 11.59
CA ARG A 214 5.23 7.52 12.22
C ARG A 214 6.30 7.93 11.21
N GLN A 215 6.26 7.38 9.98
CA GLN A 215 7.22 7.73 8.92
C GLN A 215 7.20 9.21 8.55
N ILE A 216 6.06 9.88 8.64
CA ILE A 216 5.94 11.32 8.37
C ILE A 216 6.05 12.18 9.63
N GLY A 217 6.44 11.57 10.75
CA GLY A 217 6.86 12.27 11.96
C GLY A 217 5.76 12.52 13.00
N TYR A 218 4.66 11.74 12.99
CA TYR A 218 3.73 11.71 14.11
C TYR A 218 4.22 10.76 15.20
N GLN A 219 3.90 11.08 16.45
CA GLN A 219 4.01 10.17 17.58
C GLN A 219 2.70 9.39 17.67
N VAL A 220 2.73 8.11 17.30
CA VAL A 220 1.52 7.27 17.28
C VAL A 220 1.59 6.21 18.36
N SER A 221 0.64 6.27 19.29
CA SER A 221 0.41 5.27 20.34
C SER A 221 -0.74 4.36 19.92
N LEU A 222 -0.52 3.05 19.94
CA LEU A 222 -1.61 2.09 19.80
C LEU A 222 -2.34 2.02 21.15
N LEU A 223 -3.66 2.14 21.11
CA LEU A 223 -4.52 2.17 22.30
C LEU A 223 -5.30 0.87 22.41
N ASP A 224 -5.28 0.29 23.61
CA ASP A 224 -6.14 -0.82 23.98
C ASP A 224 -7.35 -0.33 24.82
N LYS A 225 -8.13 -1.30 25.30
CA LYS A 225 -9.34 -1.02 26.10
C LYS A 225 -9.07 -0.18 27.34
N ASP A 226 -7.96 -0.43 28.03
CA ASP A 226 -7.66 0.19 29.30
C ASP A 226 -7.13 1.62 29.13
N ASP A 227 -6.56 1.91 27.96
CA ASP A 227 -6.11 3.25 27.56
C ASP A 227 -7.27 4.19 27.22
N VAL A 228 -8.45 3.66 26.84
CA VAL A 228 -9.58 4.47 26.40
C VAL A 228 -10.36 4.98 27.62
N THR A 229 -9.86 6.08 28.17
CA THR A 229 -10.51 6.93 29.19
C THR A 229 -10.35 8.39 28.75
N VAL A 230 -11.32 9.25 29.05
CA VAL A 230 -11.29 10.67 28.62
C VAL A 230 -9.99 11.36 29.04
N ASP A 231 -9.55 11.19 30.28
CA ASP A 231 -8.33 11.83 30.81
C ASP A 231 -7.07 11.40 30.03
N HIS A 232 -6.99 10.12 29.65
CA HIS A 232 -5.86 9.64 28.86
C HIS A 232 -5.96 10.11 27.40
N LEU A 233 -7.14 10.06 26.80
CA LEU A 233 -7.37 10.48 25.42
C LEU A 233 -7.04 11.95 25.22
N MET A 234 -7.27 12.82 26.22
CA MET A 234 -6.94 14.26 26.15
C MET A 234 -5.44 14.56 26.03
N GLN A 235 -4.56 13.54 26.11
CA GLN A 235 -3.12 13.69 25.84
C GLN A 235 -2.78 13.64 24.34
N PHE A 236 -3.74 13.29 23.51
CA PHE A 236 -3.57 13.17 22.06
C PHE A 236 -4.26 14.31 21.33
N ASP A 237 -3.64 14.77 20.24
CA ASP A 237 -4.22 15.77 19.33
C ASP A 237 -5.39 15.21 18.52
N ALA A 238 -5.34 13.91 18.20
CA ALA A 238 -6.42 13.19 17.55
C ALA A 238 -6.44 11.71 17.95
N ILE A 239 -7.62 11.13 17.95
CA ILE A 239 -7.84 9.68 18.07
C ILE A 239 -8.34 9.14 16.74
N ILE A 240 -7.67 8.13 16.21
CA ILE A 240 -8.02 7.49 14.94
C ILE A 240 -8.46 6.06 15.19
N LEU A 241 -9.64 5.72 14.72
CA LEU A 241 -10.12 4.35 14.66
C LEU A 241 -9.73 3.77 13.28
N GLY A 242 -8.98 2.67 13.31
CA GLY A 242 -8.55 1.93 12.13
C GLY A 242 -9.71 1.35 11.34
N VAL A 243 -9.41 0.84 10.15
CA VAL A 243 -10.43 0.27 9.27
C VAL A 243 -11.21 -0.82 9.97
N ARG A 244 -12.56 -0.73 9.93
CA ARG A 244 -13.47 -1.69 10.51
C ARG A 244 -13.33 -1.88 12.03
N ALA A 245 -12.84 -0.88 12.76
CA ALA A 245 -12.70 -0.96 14.22
C ALA A 245 -14.03 -1.31 14.89
N PHE A 246 -15.14 -0.66 14.52
CA PHE A 246 -16.48 -1.00 15.02
C PHE A 246 -17.04 -2.35 14.51
N ASN A 247 -16.31 -3.08 13.66
CA ASN A 247 -16.68 -4.45 13.28
C ASN A 247 -15.86 -5.51 14.01
N THR A 248 -14.67 -5.18 14.52
CA THR A 248 -13.69 -6.18 14.98
C THR A 248 -13.21 -5.96 16.42
N VAL A 249 -13.51 -4.80 17.01
CA VAL A 249 -13.06 -4.43 18.37
C VAL A 249 -14.25 -4.43 19.31
N ASP A 250 -14.52 -5.57 19.94
CA ASP A 250 -15.73 -5.81 20.74
C ASP A 250 -15.94 -4.80 21.87
N TRP A 251 -14.86 -4.33 22.51
CA TRP A 251 -14.95 -3.40 23.63
C TRP A 251 -15.39 -1.99 23.22
N LEU A 252 -15.36 -1.62 21.94
CA LEU A 252 -15.95 -0.36 21.48
C LEU A 252 -17.47 -0.30 21.71
N ALA A 253 -18.14 -1.44 21.89
CA ALA A 253 -19.56 -1.49 22.23
C ALA A 253 -19.91 -0.74 23.55
N TYR A 254 -18.94 -0.59 24.45
CA TYR A 254 -19.14 0.07 25.75
C TYR A 254 -18.07 1.11 26.09
N LYS A 255 -17.14 1.37 25.18
CA LYS A 255 -16.11 2.42 25.29
C LYS A 255 -16.30 3.56 24.29
N ASN A 256 -17.29 3.48 23.41
CA ASN A 256 -17.59 4.54 22.45
C ASN A 256 -17.95 5.87 23.11
N GLN A 257 -18.59 5.84 24.30
CA GLN A 257 -18.92 7.04 25.03
C GLN A 257 -17.67 7.85 25.44
N GLU A 258 -16.57 7.20 25.80
CA GLU A 258 -15.30 7.87 26.12
C GLU A 258 -14.76 8.65 24.91
N LEU A 259 -14.96 8.12 23.69
CA LEU A 259 -14.57 8.80 22.45
C LEU A 259 -15.48 10.01 22.16
N PHE A 260 -16.76 9.88 22.48
CA PHE A 260 -17.70 11.01 22.36
C PHE A 260 -17.37 12.10 23.37
N ASP A 261 -17.12 11.74 24.63
CA ASP A 261 -16.73 12.68 25.66
C ASP A 261 -15.39 13.35 25.36
N TYR A 262 -14.41 12.61 24.81
CA TYR A 262 -13.16 13.18 24.32
C TYR A 262 -13.39 14.24 23.23
N SER A 263 -14.21 13.94 22.22
CA SER A 263 -14.52 14.91 21.17
C SER A 263 -15.34 16.09 21.70
N PHE A 264 -16.23 15.86 22.68
CA PHE A 264 -16.99 16.94 23.30
C PHE A 264 -16.10 17.93 24.06
N ASN A 265 -15.01 17.45 24.67
CA ASN A 265 -14.04 18.24 25.42
C ASN A 265 -12.90 18.84 24.56
N GLY A 266 -13.02 18.88 23.24
CA GLY A 266 -12.09 19.57 22.35
C GLY A 266 -11.22 18.65 21.48
N GLY A 267 -11.28 17.30 21.67
CA GLY A 267 -10.51 16.35 20.89
C GLY A 267 -11.05 16.15 19.47
N THR A 268 -10.25 15.55 18.61
CA THR A 268 -10.63 15.15 17.25
C THR A 268 -10.68 13.64 17.13
N VAL A 269 -11.85 13.07 16.83
CA VAL A 269 -12.03 11.64 16.54
C VAL A 269 -12.21 11.44 15.06
N ILE A 270 -11.42 10.52 14.48
CA ILE A 270 -11.51 10.12 13.07
C ILE A 270 -11.85 8.64 13.00
N VAL A 271 -13.01 8.32 12.45
CA VAL A 271 -13.46 6.94 12.21
C VAL A 271 -13.30 6.63 10.74
N GLN A 272 -12.44 5.65 10.42
CA GLN A 272 -12.31 5.12 9.07
C GLN A 272 -13.50 4.20 8.77
N TYR A 273 -13.62 3.77 7.50
CA TYR A 273 -14.76 2.98 7.07
C TYR A 273 -15.03 1.75 7.96
N ASN A 274 -16.30 1.47 8.15
CA ASN A 274 -16.80 0.24 8.74
C ASN A 274 -17.83 -0.39 7.81
N THR A 275 -17.97 -1.70 7.85
CA THR A 275 -19.05 -2.36 7.08
C THR A 275 -20.38 -2.14 7.80
N ASN A 276 -21.48 -2.07 7.06
CA ASN A 276 -22.83 -1.91 7.61
C ASN A 276 -23.43 -3.20 8.22
N ARG A 277 -22.60 -4.25 8.40
CA ARG A 277 -22.99 -5.53 9.00
C ARG A 277 -22.06 -5.85 10.14
N ASN A 278 -22.59 -6.55 11.14
CA ASN A 278 -21.81 -7.02 12.30
C ASN A 278 -21.07 -5.88 13.03
N LEU A 279 -21.71 -4.72 13.14
CA LEU A 279 -21.23 -3.67 14.03
C LEU A 279 -21.36 -4.12 15.47
N VAL A 280 -20.35 -3.88 16.31
CA VAL A 280 -20.38 -4.19 17.75
C VAL A 280 -21.34 -3.27 18.50
N THR A 281 -21.64 -2.08 17.94
CA THR A 281 -22.69 -1.17 18.37
C THR A 281 -23.27 -0.42 17.18
N GLN A 282 -24.54 0.01 17.27
CA GLN A 282 -25.14 0.90 16.27
C GLN A 282 -24.76 2.37 16.51
N GLU A 283 -24.32 2.70 17.72
CA GLU A 283 -23.91 4.04 18.12
C GLU A 283 -22.42 4.23 17.80
N ILE A 284 -22.09 4.38 16.50
CA ILE A 284 -20.73 4.57 16.02
C ILE A 284 -20.28 6.04 15.99
N ALA A 285 -21.16 6.96 16.33
CA ALA A 285 -20.92 8.41 16.35
C ALA A 285 -21.83 9.09 17.37
N PRO A 286 -21.49 10.33 17.83
CA PRO A 286 -22.29 11.06 18.82
C PRO A 286 -23.66 11.52 18.26
N TYR A 287 -23.81 11.52 16.95
CA TYR A 287 -25.07 11.84 16.26
C TYR A 287 -25.41 10.71 15.29
N PRO A 288 -26.71 10.48 14.98
CA PRO A 288 -27.12 9.41 14.09
C PRO A 288 -26.38 9.37 12.74
N LEU A 289 -25.86 8.20 12.41
CA LEU A 289 -25.26 7.86 11.13
C LEU A 289 -25.79 6.49 10.67
N LEU A 290 -26.14 6.37 9.41
CA LEU A 290 -26.50 5.08 8.81
C LEU A 290 -25.51 4.70 7.71
N LEU A 291 -24.73 3.65 7.95
CA LEU A 291 -23.80 3.11 6.96
C LEU A 291 -24.56 2.36 5.86
N SER A 292 -24.15 2.57 4.63
CA SER A 292 -24.68 1.85 3.46
C SER A 292 -23.61 0.96 2.83
N ARG A 293 -23.92 0.41 1.65
CA ARG A 293 -22.97 -0.26 0.77
C ARG A 293 -22.47 0.64 -0.35
N ASP A 294 -22.80 1.90 -0.30
CA ASP A 294 -22.36 2.87 -1.28
C ASP A 294 -20.84 2.93 -1.32
N ARG A 295 -20.35 2.95 -2.55
CA ARG A 295 -18.91 2.99 -2.84
C ARG A 295 -18.67 3.78 -4.10
N VAL A 296 -17.42 4.14 -4.32
CA VAL A 296 -16.90 4.67 -5.57
C VAL A 296 -15.69 3.85 -5.95
N SER A 297 -15.89 2.92 -6.88
CA SER A 297 -14.93 1.87 -7.24
C SER A 297 -13.90 2.32 -8.26
N VAL A 298 -14.23 3.34 -9.06
CA VAL A 298 -13.34 3.89 -10.08
C VAL A 298 -12.37 4.85 -9.41
N GLU A 299 -11.09 4.49 -9.39
CA GLU A 299 -10.02 5.27 -8.75
C GLU A 299 -9.83 6.67 -9.34
N THR A 300 -10.25 6.87 -10.60
CA THR A 300 -10.24 8.17 -11.30
C THR A 300 -11.60 8.87 -11.30
N ALA A 301 -12.58 8.34 -10.56
CA ALA A 301 -13.90 8.95 -10.48
C ALA A 301 -13.82 10.42 -10.04
N PRO A 302 -14.67 11.29 -10.59
CA PRO A 302 -14.65 12.70 -10.23
C PRO A 302 -14.99 12.91 -8.75
N VAL A 303 -14.22 13.75 -8.09
CA VAL A 303 -14.51 14.25 -6.74
C VAL A 303 -14.96 15.70 -6.85
N ARG A 304 -15.92 16.11 -6.03
CA ARG A 304 -16.37 17.50 -5.91
C ARG A 304 -16.20 17.94 -4.47
N ILE A 305 -15.59 19.08 -4.26
CA ILE A 305 -15.49 19.71 -2.94
C ILE A 305 -16.79 20.47 -2.70
N LEU A 306 -17.61 20.01 -1.76
CA LEU A 306 -18.89 20.62 -1.42
C LEU A 306 -18.68 21.88 -0.57
N GLU A 307 -17.72 21.81 0.36
CA GLU A 307 -17.42 22.87 1.31
C GLU A 307 -15.99 23.41 1.14
N PRO A 308 -15.71 24.20 0.09
CA PRO A 308 -14.35 24.65 -0.22
C PRO A 308 -13.74 25.60 0.83
N ARG A 309 -14.56 26.16 1.73
CA ARG A 309 -14.11 27.04 2.82
C ARG A 309 -13.93 26.30 4.13
N HIS A 310 -14.33 25.03 4.20
CA HIS A 310 -14.21 24.25 5.42
C HIS A 310 -12.73 24.10 5.83
N ARG A 311 -12.48 24.05 7.14
CA ARG A 311 -11.13 23.96 7.69
C ARG A 311 -10.36 22.75 7.15
N SER A 312 -11.00 21.58 7.05
CA SER A 312 -10.38 20.36 6.49
C SER A 312 -9.86 20.51 5.04
N MET A 313 -10.37 21.49 4.29
CA MET A 313 -9.93 21.79 2.92
C MET A 313 -8.82 22.84 2.84
N ASN A 314 -8.49 23.50 3.96
CA ASN A 314 -7.61 24.68 3.94
C ASN A 314 -6.51 24.66 5.00
N PHE A 315 -6.59 23.83 6.05
CA PHE A 315 -5.64 23.88 7.15
C PHE A 315 -5.20 22.47 7.61
N PRO A 316 -3.90 22.25 7.80
CA PRO A 316 -2.79 23.18 7.52
C PRO A 316 -2.42 23.21 6.03
N ASN A 317 -3.05 22.37 5.18
CA ASN A 317 -2.79 22.30 3.75
C ASN A 317 -4.02 22.76 2.96
N LYS A 318 -3.81 23.56 1.92
CA LYS A 318 -4.88 23.86 0.98
C LYS A 318 -5.09 22.66 0.06
N ILE A 319 -6.26 22.07 0.10
CA ILE A 319 -6.66 20.95 -0.76
C ILE A 319 -7.24 21.49 -2.07
N THR A 320 -6.84 20.88 -3.16
CA THR A 320 -7.26 21.22 -4.53
C THR A 320 -7.73 19.97 -5.26
N MET A 321 -8.25 20.11 -6.46
CA MET A 321 -8.66 18.95 -7.27
C MET A 321 -7.49 18.03 -7.61
N GLY A 322 -6.26 18.57 -7.73
CA GLY A 322 -5.04 17.77 -7.97
C GLY A 322 -4.69 16.82 -6.82
N ASP A 323 -5.20 17.05 -5.61
CA ASP A 323 -4.98 16.14 -4.46
C ASP A 323 -5.75 14.81 -4.60
N PHE A 324 -6.66 14.72 -5.55
CA PHE A 324 -7.39 13.50 -5.89
C PHE A 324 -6.81 12.76 -7.10
N ASP A 325 -5.72 13.24 -7.68
CA ASP A 325 -5.02 12.56 -8.77
C ASP A 325 -4.12 11.44 -8.24
N GLY A 326 -3.95 10.39 -9.06
CA GLY A 326 -3.08 9.27 -8.72
C GLY A 326 -3.59 8.34 -7.61
N TRP A 327 -4.83 8.47 -7.20
CA TRP A 327 -5.46 7.51 -6.28
C TRP A 327 -5.51 6.12 -6.90
N VAL A 328 -5.48 5.08 -6.07
CA VAL A 328 -5.37 3.69 -6.48
C VAL A 328 -6.57 2.86 -6.05
N GLN A 329 -6.96 1.89 -6.85
CA GLN A 329 -7.99 0.87 -6.62
C GLN A 329 -9.42 1.42 -6.52
N GLU A 330 -9.72 2.37 -5.63
CA GLU A 330 -11.05 2.92 -5.40
C GLU A 330 -10.98 4.26 -4.69
N ARG A 331 -12.04 5.09 -4.77
CA ARG A 331 -12.14 6.30 -3.94
C ARG A 331 -12.53 5.96 -2.50
N GLY A 332 -13.48 5.05 -2.33
CA GLY A 332 -13.95 4.68 -1.01
C GLY A 332 -15.14 3.74 -1.02
N LEU A 333 -15.52 3.31 0.19
CA LEU A 333 -16.53 2.28 0.39
C LEU A 333 -17.29 2.48 1.71
N TYR A 334 -18.49 1.91 1.78
CA TYR A 334 -19.40 2.01 2.92
C TYR A 334 -19.69 3.46 3.33
N PHE A 335 -19.99 4.31 2.34
CA PHE A 335 -20.43 5.68 2.59
C PHE A 335 -21.75 5.67 3.37
N CYS A 336 -21.99 6.70 4.17
CA CYS A 336 -23.27 6.86 4.84
C CYS A 336 -24.36 7.20 3.82
N SER A 337 -25.53 6.59 3.99
CA SER A 337 -26.74 6.94 3.23
C SER A 337 -27.60 8.00 3.91
N GLU A 338 -27.53 8.06 5.24
CA GLU A 338 -28.27 9.00 6.06
C GLU A 338 -27.39 9.47 7.22
N TRP A 339 -27.54 10.73 7.63
CA TRP A 339 -26.83 11.33 8.75
C TRP A 339 -27.61 12.49 9.35
N ASP A 340 -27.33 12.79 10.61
CA ASP A 340 -27.88 13.95 11.31
C ASP A 340 -27.39 15.27 10.68
N GLU A 341 -28.22 16.32 10.69
CA GLU A 341 -27.91 17.64 10.12
C GLU A 341 -26.65 18.31 10.70
N LYS A 342 -26.17 17.85 11.86
CA LYS A 342 -24.93 18.30 12.48
C LYS A 342 -23.69 17.82 11.73
N PHE A 343 -23.82 16.80 10.91
CA PHE A 343 -22.74 16.36 10.02
C PHE A 343 -22.76 17.14 8.72
N MET A 344 -21.63 17.74 8.39
CA MET A 344 -21.40 18.44 7.14
C MET A 344 -20.71 17.50 6.16
N PRO A 345 -21.30 17.19 4.99
CA PRO A 345 -20.64 16.46 3.93
C PRO A 345 -19.60 17.37 3.25
N ILE A 346 -18.36 16.91 3.20
CA ILE A 346 -17.24 17.72 2.69
C ILE A 346 -16.97 17.46 1.21
N LEU A 347 -17.12 16.21 0.80
CA LEU A 347 -16.85 15.76 -0.56
C LEU A 347 -18.02 14.99 -1.14
N SER A 348 -18.15 15.05 -2.45
CA SER A 348 -19.06 14.20 -3.24
C SER A 348 -18.30 13.50 -4.35
N SER A 349 -18.58 12.23 -4.57
CA SER A 349 -18.00 11.45 -5.68
C SER A 349 -18.99 10.38 -6.15
N ASN A 350 -18.80 9.88 -7.38
CA ASN A 350 -19.62 8.81 -7.94
C ASN A 350 -18.89 8.10 -9.08
N ASP A 351 -19.18 6.82 -9.25
CA ASP A 351 -18.78 6.10 -10.44
C ASP A 351 -19.53 6.62 -11.69
N PRO A 352 -18.96 6.47 -12.91
CA PRO A 352 -19.61 6.91 -14.13
C PRO A 352 -21.01 6.30 -14.29
N GLY A 353 -22.02 7.15 -14.52
CA GLY A 353 -23.40 6.74 -14.69
C GLY A 353 -24.19 6.59 -13.37
N GLU A 354 -23.57 6.81 -12.23
CA GLU A 354 -24.24 6.81 -10.92
C GLU A 354 -24.51 8.24 -10.42
N SER A 355 -25.46 8.34 -9.47
CA SER A 355 -25.71 9.61 -8.77
C SER A 355 -24.58 9.94 -7.78
N PRO A 356 -24.33 11.24 -7.53
CA PRO A 356 -23.38 11.68 -6.53
C PRO A 356 -23.66 11.10 -5.15
N LYS A 357 -22.60 10.68 -4.44
CA LYS A 357 -22.60 10.18 -3.07
C LYS A 357 -21.84 11.17 -2.19
N GLU A 358 -22.49 11.67 -1.15
CA GLU A 358 -21.97 12.74 -0.29
C GLU A 358 -21.56 12.25 1.11
N GLY A 359 -21.99 11.05 1.51
CA GLY A 359 -21.73 10.47 2.82
C GLY A 359 -20.35 9.85 2.99
N GLY A 360 -19.39 10.14 2.07
CA GLY A 360 -18.03 9.56 2.10
C GLY A 360 -17.09 10.25 3.08
N LEU A 361 -17.28 11.55 3.33
CA LEU A 361 -16.53 12.31 4.34
C LEU A 361 -17.49 13.26 5.05
N LEU A 362 -17.80 12.95 6.29
CA LEU A 362 -18.71 13.68 7.14
C LEU A 362 -17.97 14.24 8.35
N VAL A 363 -18.11 15.53 8.60
CA VAL A 363 -17.49 16.22 9.74
C VAL A 363 -18.58 16.86 10.58
N ALA A 364 -18.59 16.56 11.88
CA ALA A 364 -19.44 17.23 12.85
C ALA A 364 -18.62 17.96 13.91
N SER A 365 -19.01 19.17 14.24
CA SER A 365 -18.61 19.79 15.51
C SER A 365 -19.34 19.10 16.64
N HIS A 366 -18.61 18.73 17.70
CA HIS A 366 -19.16 18.08 18.88
C HIS A 366 -18.55 18.69 20.15
N GLY A 367 -19.34 19.49 20.88
CA GLY A 367 -18.83 20.33 21.95
C GLY A 367 -17.76 21.31 21.42
N GLU A 368 -16.56 21.22 21.96
CA GLU A 368 -15.40 22.05 21.56
C GLU A 368 -14.51 21.37 20.51
N GLY A 369 -14.78 20.11 20.16
CA GLY A 369 -13.96 19.34 19.21
C GLY A 369 -14.73 18.85 17.98
N TYR A 370 -14.23 17.77 17.38
CA TYR A 370 -14.72 17.27 16.10
C TYR A 370 -14.89 15.76 16.11
N TYR A 371 -15.93 15.29 15.43
CA TYR A 371 -16.13 13.89 15.12
C TYR A 371 -16.25 13.71 13.60
N ILE A 372 -15.41 12.83 13.03
CA ILE A 372 -15.24 12.67 11.59
C ILE A 372 -15.47 11.22 11.21
N TYR A 373 -16.38 10.96 10.28
CA TYR A 373 -16.49 9.68 9.60
C TYR A 373 -15.94 9.77 8.19
N SER A 374 -15.06 8.83 7.81
CA SER A 374 -14.52 8.76 6.46
C SER A 374 -14.58 7.35 5.88
N GLY A 375 -15.38 7.18 4.84
CA GLY A 375 -15.43 6.00 3.99
C GLY A 375 -14.39 6.03 2.86
N TYR A 376 -13.58 7.10 2.73
CA TYR A 376 -12.49 7.17 1.74
C TYR A 376 -11.36 6.19 2.09
N SER A 377 -10.71 5.64 1.06
CA SER A 377 -9.77 4.51 1.18
C SER A 377 -8.35 4.93 1.59
N TRP A 378 -8.19 5.69 2.69
CA TRP A 378 -6.87 6.13 3.19
C TRP A 378 -5.90 4.96 3.37
N PHE A 379 -6.38 3.80 3.80
CA PHE A 379 -5.60 2.57 3.98
C PHE A 379 -5.03 1.99 2.68
N ARG A 380 -5.44 2.50 1.52
CA ARG A 380 -4.88 2.18 0.20
C ARG A 380 -3.99 3.31 -0.31
N GLU A 381 -4.47 4.55 -0.16
CA GLU A 381 -3.83 5.73 -0.72
C GLU A 381 -2.53 6.10 -0.01
N LEU A 382 -2.51 6.01 1.34
CA LEU A 382 -1.31 6.31 2.10
C LEU A 382 -0.19 5.28 1.83
N PRO A 383 -0.43 3.95 1.84
CA PRO A 383 0.60 2.97 1.45
C PRO A 383 1.08 3.12 0.01
N ALA A 384 0.22 3.57 -0.91
CA ALA A 384 0.60 3.85 -2.29
C ALA A 384 1.40 5.16 -2.45
N GLY A 385 1.51 5.97 -1.39
CA GLY A 385 2.27 7.21 -1.40
C GLY A 385 1.56 8.37 -2.11
N VAL A 386 0.24 8.35 -2.16
CA VAL A 386 -0.55 9.42 -2.80
C VAL A 386 -0.44 10.71 -1.99
N GLU A 387 0.30 11.69 -2.50
CA GLU A 387 0.62 12.93 -1.79
C GLU A 387 -0.64 13.69 -1.33
N GLY A 388 -1.64 13.80 -2.19
CA GLY A 388 -2.89 14.48 -1.86
C GLY A 388 -3.67 13.81 -0.73
N ALA A 389 -3.61 12.47 -0.64
CA ALA A 389 -4.21 11.72 0.45
C ALA A 389 -3.51 12.01 1.80
N TYR A 390 -2.17 12.09 1.82
CA TYR A 390 -1.42 12.50 3.00
C TYR A 390 -1.79 13.91 3.46
N ARG A 391 -1.86 14.88 2.53
CA ARG A 391 -2.24 16.25 2.84
C ARG A 391 -3.63 16.34 3.43
N MET A 392 -4.58 15.63 2.82
CA MET A 392 -5.96 15.63 3.29
C MET A 392 -6.12 14.92 4.63
N PHE A 393 -5.50 13.76 4.83
CA PHE A 393 -5.56 13.03 6.09
C PHE A 393 -4.90 13.83 7.23
N THR A 394 -3.78 14.52 6.95
CA THR A 394 -3.14 15.45 7.87
C THR A 394 -4.08 16.62 8.26
N ASN A 395 -4.86 17.15 7.32
CA ASN A 395 -5.86 18.17 7.62
C ASN A 395 -6.96 17.64 8.57
N LEU A 396 -7.43 16.40 8.35
CA LEU A 396 -8.42 15.81 9.26
C LEU A 396 -7.86 15.64 10.68
N ILE A 397 -6.61 15.20 10.80
CA ILE A 397 -5.92 15.08 12.10
C ILE A 397 -5.79 16.45 12.79
N SER A 398 -5.63 17.52 12.01
CA SER A 398 -5.38 18.88 12.52
C SER A 398 -6.65 19.69 12.79
N MET A 399 -7.83 19.09 12.74
CA MET A 399 -9.11 19.81 12.86
C MET A 399 -9.25 20.57 14.19
N GLY A 400 -8.82 19.99 15.30
CA GLY A 400 -8.90 20.60 16.63
C GLY A 400 -7.72 21.50 16.99
N GLN A 401 -6.73 21.70 16.10
CA GLN A 401 -5.53 22.52 16.40
C GLN A 401 -5.72 23.97 15.96
N GLU A 402 -5.04 24.91 16.63
CA GLU A 402 -5.07 26.35 16.27
C GLU A 402 -4.10 26.71 15.14
#